data_27b49d86313b81e887cbd0100d2859b0
#
_entry.id   27b49d86313b81e887cbd0100d2859b0
#
_cell.length_a   1.000
_cell.length_b   1.000
_cell.length_c   1.000
_cell.angle_alpha   90.00
_cell.angle_beta   90.00
_cell.angle_gamma   90.00
#
_symmetry.space_group_name_H-M   'P 1'
#
loop_
_entity.id
_entity.type
_entity.pdbx_description
1 polymer ?
#
loop_
_entity_poly.entity_id
_entity_poly.type
_entity_poly.pdbx_seq_one_letter_code
_entity_poly.pdbx_strand_id
1 'polypeptide(L)'
;LFIFIQLGREKVKGQKVGYVRVSSVEQNTGRQLEGIEVDRIFVDRASGKNTDRPKFQEMLNYVREGDRVIVHSMDRFARSLKDLVTEVDKLVKRGIAIQFIKENITFTAESTPMDNLMLQLMGAFAQFEREIILERQKEGIKLASAQGKYKGRVHKLKPEQAEALRQAWKEGTYPSKMALGKAFGISRQAVYRYLKAGEKLN
;
A
#
# COMPACT_ATOMS: atom_id res chain seq x y z
N LEU A 1 6.63 2.81 -63.31
CA LEU A 1 7.75 2.33 -62.46
C LEU A 1 7.62 2.97 -61.09
N PHE A 2 6.85 2.33 -60.19
CA PHE A 2 6.72 2.79 -58.80
C PHE A 2 7.80 2.10 -57.98
N ILE A 3 8.79 2.86 -57.55
CA ILE A 3 9.80 2.42 -56.59
C ILE A 3 9.14 2.52 -55.20
N PHE A 4 8.74 1.40 -54.64
CA PHE A 4 8.41 1.29 -53.22
C PHE A 4 9.73 1.43 -52.45
N ILE A 5 9.98 2.62 -51.91
CA ILE A 5 10.99 2.81 -50.88
C ILE A 5 10.43 2.18 -49.58
N GLN A 6 10.87 0.96 -49.30
CA GLN A 6 10.66 0.30 -48.04
C GLN A 6 11.59 0.98 -47.02
N LEU A 7 11.08 2.06 -46.40
CA LEU A 7 11.70 2.63 -45.19
C LEU A 7 11.65 1.58 -44.12
N GLY A 8 12.75 0.84 -43.99
CA GLY A 8 12.97 -0.01 -42.82
C GLY A 8 12.83 0.89 -41.60
N ARG A 9 11.79 0.64 -40.78
CA ARG A 9 11.74 1.15 -39.43
C ARG A 9 12.98 0.59 -38.73
N GLU A 10 14.03 1.38 -38.58
CA GLU A 10 15.06 1.12 -37.61
C GLU A 10 14.32 0.95 -36.26
N LYS A 11 14.39 -0.26 -35.68
CA LYS A 11 13.93 -0.49 -34.34
C LYS A 11 14.70 0.47 -33.44
N VAL A 12 14.06 1.56 -33.04
CA VAL A 12 14.63 2.48 -32.05
C VAL A 12 15.00 1.62 -30.83
N LYS A 13 16.30 1.50 -30.59
CA LYS A 13 16.81 0.71 -29.48
C LYS A 13 16.25 1.32 -28.21
N GLY A 14 15.35 0.62 -27.52
CA GLY A 14 14.72 1.13 -26.31
C GLY A 14 15.75 1.46 -25.24
N GLN A 15 15.42 2.38 -24.36
CA GLN A 15 16.29 2.83 -23.28
C GLN A 15 16.38 1.78 -22.18
N LYS A 16 17.54 1.73 -21.50
CA LYS A 16 17.74 0.97 -20.26
C LYS A 16 17.51 1.90 -19.08
N VAL A 17 16.46 1.68 -18.33
CA VAL A 17 16.03 2.54 -17.22
C VAL A 17 16.25 1.81 -15.91
N GLY A 18 17.11 2.33 -15.05
CA GLY A 18 17.40 1.79 -13.72
C GLY A 18 16.38 2.26 -12.70
N TYR A 19 15.88 1.36 -11.84
CA TYR A 19 15.15 1.71 -10.64
C TYR A 19 15.86 1.19 -9.40
N VAL A 20 16.10 2.11 -8.46
CA VAL A 20 16.81 1.83 -7.21
C VAL A 20 15.95 2.27 -6.04
N ARG A 21 15.77 1.37 -5.06
CA ARG A 21 15.12 1.69 -3.80
C ARG A 21 16.08 1.42 -2.64
N VAL A 22 16.34 2.47 -1.85
CA VAL A 22 17.20 2.37 -0.66
C VAL A 22 16.42 2.73 0.59
N SER A 23 16.78 2.11 1.72
CA SER A 23 16.34 2.57 3.03
C SER A 23 17.07 3.86 3.40
N SER A 24 16.49 4.69 4.29
CA SER A 24 17.11 5.93 4.75
C SER A 24 18.48 5.72 5.43
N VAL A 25 18.81 4.49 5.84
CA VAL A 25 20.06 4.09 6.49
C VAL A 25 21.11 3.65 5.45
N GLU A 26 20.71 3.15 4.29
CA GLU A 26 21.63 2.73 3.23
C GLU A 26 22.01 3.94 2.36
N GLN A 27 23.20 4.48 2.55
CA GLN A 27 23.71 5.62 1.80
C GLN A 27 24.24 5.28 0.40
N ASN A 28 24.46 3.99 0.08
CA ASN A 28 25.15 3.58 -1.14
C ASN A 28 24.18 3.06 -2.22
N THR A 29 23.67 3.98 -3.04
CA THR A 29 22.78 3.68 -4.17
C THR A 29 23.54 3.01 -5.34
N GLY A 30 24.85 3.21 -5.45
CA GLY A 30 25.66 2.73 -6.57
C GLY A 30 25.78 1.21 -6.66
N ARG A 31 25.78 0.52 -5.50
CA ARG A 31 25.96 -0.94 -5.45
C ARG A 31 24.86 -1.76 -6.11
N GLN A 32 23.62 -1.21 -6.17
CA GLN A 32 22.47 -2.00 -6.70
C GLN A 32 22.55 -2.20 -8.22
N LEU A 33 23.13 -1.25 -8.96
CA LEU A 33 23.30 -1.32 -10.40
C LEU A 33 24.78 -1.21 -10.83
N GLU A 34 25.68 -1.59 -9.94
CA GLU A 34 27.13 -1.53 -10.20
C GLU A 34 27.50 -2.39 -11.43
N GLY A 35 28.26 -1.81 -12.36
CA GLY A 35 28.65 -2.47 -13.60
C GLY A 35 27.60 -2.59 -14.67
N ILE A 36 26.39 -1.99 -14.48
CA ILE A 36 25.31 -2.00 -15.46
C ILE A 36 25.15 -0.61 -16.04
N GLU A 37 25.33 -0.51 -17.37
CA GLU A 37 25.05 0.72 -18.10
C GLU A 37 23.54 0.93 -18.23
N VAL A 38 23.07 2.06 -17.72
CA VAL A 38 21.67 2.52 -17.84
C VAL A 38 21.64 3.95 -18.35
N ASP A 39 20.65 4.28 -19.16
CA ASP A 39 20.47 5.61 -19.74
C ASP A 39 19.90 6.60 -18.72
N ARG A 40 19.08 6.10 -17.79
CA ARG A 40 18.47 6.91 -16.73
C ARG A 40 18.22 6.08 -15.47
N ILE A 41 18.37 6.71 -14.29
CA ILE A 41 18.13 6.08 -12.98
C ILE A 41 17.08 6.86 -12.21
N PHE A 42 16.13 6.13 -11.61
CA PHE A 42 15.14 6.64 -10.68
C PHE A 42 15.42 6.07 -9.29
N VAL A 43 15.58 6.95 -8.30
CA VAL A 43 15.96 6.55 -6.94
C VAL A 43 14.90 6.98 -5.93
N ASP A 44 14.25 6.02 -5.28
CA ASP A 44 13.41 6.26 -4.12
C ASP A 44 14.18 5.99 -2.82
N ARG A 45 14.09 6.94 -1.88
CA ARG A 45 14.60 6.79 -0.52
C ARG A 45 13.41 6.59 0.41
N ALA A 46 13.13 5.35 0.79
CA ALA A 46 11.99 5.00 1.63
C ALA A 46 12.45 4.72 3.06
N SER A 47 12.00 5.54 4.03
CA SER A 47 12.04 5.15 5.45
C SER A 47 10.93 4.15 5.74
N GLY A 48 11.09 3.28 6.76
CA GLY A 48 10.12 2.23 7.09
C GLY A 48 8.69 2.71 7.38
N LYS A 49 8.48 4.03 7.56
CA LYS A 49 7.17 4.68 7.77
C LYS A 49 6.63 5.36 6.52
N ASN A 50 7.49 5.76 5.59
CA ASN A 50 7.03 6.44 4.37
C ASN A 50 6.86 5.44 3.25
N THR A 51 5.60 5.28 2.81
CA THR A 51 5.21 4.33 1.77
C THR A 51 5.22 4.95 0.38
N ASP A 52 5.44 6.26 0.27
CA ASP A 52 5.41 6.96 -1.00
C ASP A 52 6.64 6.63 -1.85
N ARG A 53 6.40 6.39 -3.12
CA ARG A 53 7.40 6.05 -4.12
C ARG A 53 7.27 6.97 -5.34
N PRO A 54 7.53 8.27 -5.18
CA PRO A 54 7.32 9.26 -6.25
C PRO A 54 8.20 8.96 -7.47
N LYS A 55 9.42 8.49 -7.26
CA LYS A 55 10.34 8.16 -8.35
C LYS A 55 9.94 6.87 -9.08
N PHE A 56 9.31 5.92 -8.39
CA PHE A 56 8.71 4.76 -9.04
C PHE A 56 7.56 5.17 -9.97
N GLN A 57 6.67 6.04 -9.53
CA GLN A 57 5.59 6.55 -10.38
C GLN A 57 6.11 7.38 -11.54
N GLU A 58 7.13 8.21 -11.30
CA GLU A 58 7.81 8.97 -12.35
C GLU A 58 8.43 8.03 -13.39
N MET A 59 9.11 6.96 -12.97
CA MET A 59 9.65 5.93 -13.85
C MET A 59 8.56 5.26 -14.67
N LEU A 60 7.45 4.82 -14.05
CA LEU A 60 6.33 4.17 -14.75
C LEU A 60 5.71 5.06 -15.83
N ASN A 61 5.68 6.39 -15.60
CA ASN A 61 5.19 7.38 -16.57
C ASN A 61 6.24 7.70 -17.64
N TYR A 62 7.51 7.53 -17.34
CA TYR A 62 8.62 7.83 -18.25
C TYR A 62 8.83 6.74 -19.31
N VAL A 63 8.79 5.46 -18.87
CA VAL A 63 9.09 4.32 -19.74
C VAL A 63 8.00 4.07 -20.79
N ARG A 64 8.41 3.67 -21.98
CA ARG A 64 7.57 3.43 -23.15
C ARG A 64 7.91 2.09 -23.81
N GLU A 65 7.10 1.69 -24.76
CA GLU A 65 7.29 0.46 -25.54
C GLU A 65 8.71 0.36 -26.10
N GLY A 66 9.31 -0.81 -25.95
CA GLY A 66 10.68 -1.10 -26.35
C GLY A 66 11.74 -0.82 -25.27
N ASP A 67 11.41 -0.08 -24.20
CA ASP A 67 12.32 0.18 -23.08
C ASP A 67 12.51 -1.06 -22.20
N ARG A 68 13.62 -1.06 -21.44
CA ARG A 68 13.93 -2.08 -20.43
C ARG A 68 14.11 -1.45 -19.07
N VAL A 69 13.29 -1.82 -18.11
CA VAL A 69 13.48 -1.47 -16.70
C VAL A 69 14.43 -2.49 -16.06
N ILE A 70 15.45 -2.01 -15.36
CA ILE A 70 16.46 -2.84 -14.69
C ILE A 70 16.39 -2.54 -13.20
N VAL A 71 16.21 -3.59 -12.40
CA VAL A 71 16.10 -3.51 -10.94
C VAL A 71 17.02 -4.56 -10.32
N HIS A 72 17.64 -4.22 -9.19
CA HIS A 72 18.54 -5.16 -8.53
C HIS A 72 17.86 -6.46 -8.13
N SER A 73 16.67 -6.38 -7.50
CA SER A 73 15.92 -7.54 -7.00
C SER A 73 14.42 -7.25 -6.92
N MET A 74 13.62 -8.31 -6.89
CA MET A 74 12.16 -8.23 -6.81
C MET A 74 11.68 -7.51 -5.54
N ASP A 75 12.33 -7.71 -4.40
CA ASP A 75 12.01 -7.04 -3.13
C ASP A 75 12.27 -5.53 -3.17
N ARG A 76 13.18 -5.07 -4.03
CA ARG A 76 13.43 -3.64 -4.28
C ARG A 76 12.38 -3.02 -5.20
N PHE A 77 11.81 -3.80 -6.10
CA PHE A 77 10.78 -3.35 -7.04
C PHE A 77 9.41 -3.26 -6.37
N ALA A 78 8.97 -4.30 -5.66
CA ALA A 78 7.65 -4.39 -5.05
C ALA A 78 7.72 -4.62 -3.53
N ARG A 79 6.62 -4.37 -2.83
CA ARG A 79 6.49 -4.58 -1.38
C ARG A 79 5.79 -5.88 -1.02
N SER A 80 5.02 -6.37 -1.95
CA SER A 80 4.33 -7.65 -1.86
C SER A 80 4.45 -8.37 -3.18
N LEU A 81 4.30 -9.67 -3.13
CA LEU A 81 4.31 -10.50 -4.34
C LEU A 81 3.13 -10.12 -5.25
N LYS A 82 1.99 -9.74 -4.69
CA LYS A 82 0.84 -9.24 -5.46
C LYS A 82 1.18 -7.96 -6.24
N ASP A 83 1.84 -7.00 -5.58
CA ASP A 83 2.25 -5.76 -6.24
C ASP A 83 3.28 -6.05 -7.34
N LEU A 84 4.22 -6.98 -7.08
CA LEU A 84 5.21 -7.43 -8.06
C LEU A 84 4.53 -7.92 -9.33
N VAL A 85 3.64 -8.91 -9.21
CA VAL A 85 2.92 -9.51 -10.35
C VAL A 85 2.11 -8.45 -11.10
N THR A 86 1.40 -7.59 -10.37
CA THR A 86 0.56 -6.55 -10.96
C THR A 86 1.37 -5.54 -11.77
N GLU A 87 2.50 -5.06 -11.23
CA GLU A 87 3.30 -4.04 -11.90
C GLU A 87 4.14 -4.64 -13.05
N VAL A 88 4.62 -5.88 -12.90
CA VAL A 88 5.29 -6.60 -14.01
C VAL A 88 4.32 -6.82 -15.16
N ASP A 89 3.11 -7.32 -14.91
CA ASP A 89 2.08 -7.53 -15.93
C ASP A 89 1.73 -6.23 -16.68
N LYS A 90 1.59 -5.11 -15.96
CA LYS A 90 1.34 -3.79 -16.55
C LYS A 90 2.47 -3.35 -17.49
N LEU A 91 3.73 -3.53 -17.09
CA LEU A 91 4.88 -3.15 -17.90
C LEU A 91 4.97 -4.01 -19.15
N VAL A 92 4.86 -5.32 -19.00
CA VAL A 92 4.92 -6.29 -20.09
C VAL A 92 3.81 -6.05 -21.11
N LYS A 93 2.57 -5.79 -20.68
CA LYS A 93 1.45 -5.43 -21.55
C LYS A 93 1.67 -4.12 -22.32
N ARG A 94 2.48 -3.22 -21.79
CA ARG A 94 2.91 -1.99 -22.47
C ARG A 94 4.11 -2.18 -23.41
N GLY A 95 4.58 -3.42 -23.60
CA GLY A 95 5.76 -3.72 -24.42
C GLY A 95 7.09 -3.32 -23.77
N ILE A 96 7.12 -3.17 -22.45
CA ILE A 96 8.30 -2.78 -21.67
C ILE A 96 8.88 -4.04 -21.01
N ALA A 97 10.18 -4.31 -21.25
CA ALA A 97 10.86 -5.39 -20.59
C ALA A 97 11.22 -5.01 -19.13
N ILE A 98 11.17 -5.97 -18.20
CA ILE A 98 11.69 -5.78 -16.84
C ILE A 98 12.68 -6.88 -16.49
N GLN A 99 13.85 -6.50 -15.98
CA GLN A 99 14.94 -7.40 -15.60
C GLN A 99 15.26 -7.26 -14.11
N PHE A 100 15.29 -8.39 -13.42
CA PHE A 100 15.74 -8.52 -12.04
C PHE A 100 17.13 -9.19 -12.03
N ILE A 101 18.14 -8.43 -11.57
CA ILE A 101 19.55 -8.85 -11.68
C ILE A 101 19.84 -10.03 -10.74
N LYS A 102 19.46 -9.90 -9.46
CA LYS A 102 19.73 -10.88 -8.42
C LYS A 102 19.10 -12.25 -8.72
N GLU A 103 17.86 -12.23 -9.18
CA GLU A 103 17.11 -13.44 -9.53
C GLU A 103 17.44 -13.96 -10.93
N ASN A 104 18.14 -13.15 -11.73
CA ASN A 104 18.50 -13.44 -13.14
C ASN A 104 17.27 -13.75 -14.01
N ILE A 105 16.18 -12.99 -13.81
CA ILE A 105 14.92 -13.16 -14.54
C ILE A 105 14.61 -11.90 -15.32
N THR A 106 14.11 -12.09 -16.56
CA THR A 106 13.62 -10.99 -17.41
C THR A 106 12.23 -11.34 -17.92
N PHE A 107 11.27 -10.45 -17.71
CA PHE A 107 9.94 -10.55 -18.27
C PHE A 107 9.80 -9.59 -19.45
N THR A 108 9.28 -10.09 -20.58
CA THR A 108 9.07 -9.33 -21.82
C THR A 108 7.70 -9.67 -22.41
N ALA A 109 7.24 -8.90 -23.38
CA ALA A 109 6.04 -9.24 -24.15
C ALA A 109 6.17 -10.57 -24.94
N GLU A 110 7.42 -10.96 -25.26
CA GLU A 110 7.77 -12.22 -25.92
C GLU A 110 8.19 -13.30 -24.90
N SER A 111 7.77 -13.16 -23.63
CA SER A 111 8.11 -14.12 -22.59
C SER A 111 7.68 -15.55 -22.94
N THR A 112 8.52 -16.50 -22.55
CA THR A 112 8.23 -17.91 -22.80
C THR A 112 7.00 -18.37 -21.98
N PRO A 113 6.34 -19.47 -22.41
CA PRO A 113 5.29 -20.06 -21.60
C PRO A 113 5.72 -20.36 -20.15
N MET A 114 7.01 -20.67 -19.93
CA MET A 114 7.60 -20.91 -18.62
C MET A 114 7.66 -19.62 -17.77
N ASP A 115 8.05 -18.49 -18.34
CA ASP A 115 8.07 -17.19 -17.63
C ASP A 115 6.68 -16.77 -17.21
N ASN A 116 5.69 -16.96 -18.08
CA ASN A 116 4.28 -16.72 -17.78
C ASN A 116 3.77 -17.64 -16.67
N LEU A 117 4.10 -18.92 -16.71
CA LEU A 117 3.76 -19.87 -15.65
C LEU A 117 4.39 -19.46 -14.33
N MET A 118 5.67 -19.04 -14.35
CA MET A 118 6.37 -18.58 -13.14
C MET A 118 5.70 -17.35 -12.53
N LEU A 119 5.32 -16.37 -13.35
CA LEU A 119 4.60 -15.18 -12.90
C LEU A 119 3.24 -15.53 -12.28
N GLN A 120 2.49 -16.48 -12.89
CA GLN A 120 1.22 -16.97 -12.37
C GLN A 120 1.38 -17.71 -11.04
N LEU A 121 2.39 -18.59 -10.91
CA LEU A 121 2.72 -19.27 -9.67
C LEU A 121 3.06 -18.28 -8.55
N MET A 122 3.90 -17.29 -8.84
CA MET A 122 4.21 -16.23 -7.89
C MET A 122 2.94 -15.48 -7.45
N GLY A 123 2.02 -15.20 -8.38
CA GLY A 123 0.72 -14.60 -8.07
C GLY A 123 -0.13 -15.46 -7.13
N ALA A 124 -0.20 -16.75 -7.39
CA ALA A 124 -0.93 -17.71 -6.56
C ALA A 124 -0.33 -17.81 -5.14
N PHE A 125 0.99 -17.87 -5.02
CA PHE A 125 1.67 -17.83 -3.71
C PHE A 125 1.38 -16.55 -2.94
N ALA A 126 1.38 -15.39 -3.62
CA ALA A 126 1.05 -14.11 -3.00
C ALA A 126 -0.37 -14.09 -2.44
N GLN A 127 -1.31 -14.66 -3.16
CA GLN A 127 -2.69 -14.78 -2.70
C GLN A 127 -2.79 -15.69 -1.48
N PHE A 128 -2.16 -16.87 -1.55
CA PHE A 128 -2.12 -17.83 -0.46
C PHE A 128 -1.51 -17.25 0.83
N GLU A 129 -0.35 -16.57 0.76
CA GLU A 129 0.23 -15.88 1.92
C GLU A 129 -0.75 -14.88 2.55
N ARG A 130 -1.44 -14.11 1.72
CA ARG A 130 -2.43 -13.14 2.20
C ARG A 130 -3.59 -13.82 2.93
N GLU A 131 -4.09 -14.93 2.40
CA GLU A 131 -5.17 -15.68 3.01
C GLU A 131 -4.76 -16.24 4.38
N ILE A 132 -3.57 -16.83 4.50
CA ILE A 132 -3.01 -17.30 5.78
C ILE A 132 -2.88 -16.14 6.78
N ILE A 133 -2.37 -14.97 6.37
CA ILE A 133 -2.24 -13.81 7.26
C ILE A 133 -3.62 -13.36 7.76
N LEU A 134 -4.62 -13.29 6.90
CA LEU A 134 -5.99 -12.92 7.26
C LEU A 134 -6.63 -13.94 8.21
N GLU A 135 -6.40 -15.22 8.00
CA GLU A 135 -6.88 -16.29 8.88
C GLU A 135 -6.28 -16.18 10.27
N ARG A 136 -4.96 -16.08 10.38
CA ARG A 136 -4.26 -15.86 11.66
C ARG A 136 -4.72 -14.58 12.36
N GLN A 137 -4.97 -13.51 11.60
CA GLN A 137 -5.50 -12.26 12.14
C GLN A 137 -6.91 -12.46 12.71
N LYS A 138 -7.81 -13.15 12.02
CA LYS A 138 -9.15 -13.48 12.51
C LYS A 138 -9.11 -14.30 13.79
N GLU A 139 -8.24 -15.31 13.85
CA GLU A 139 -8.03 -16.12 15.04
C GLU A 139 -7.51 -15.27 16.22
N GLY A 140 -6.50 -14.44 15.97
CA GLY A 140 -5.94 -13.52 16.97
C GLY A 140 -6.99 -12.53 17.51
N ILE A 141 -7.84 -11.98 16.65
CA ILE A 141 -8.95 -11.10 17.03
C ILE A 141 -9.97 -11.87 17.88
N LYS A 142 -10.33 -13.10 17.49
CA LYS A 142 -11.27 -13.96 18.24
C LYS A 142 -10.74 -14.26 19.65
N LEU A 143 -9.47 -14.65 19.76
CA LEU A 143 -8.81 -14.90 21.05
C LEU A 143 -8.74 -13.63 21.93
N ALA A 144 -8.34 -12.49 21.36
CA ALA A 144 -8.26 -11.23 22.07
C ALA A 144 -9.65 -10.73 22.52
N SER A 145 -10.69 -10.95 21.72
CA SER A 145 -12.08 -10.67 22.09
C SER A 145 -12.55 -11.55 23.24
N ALA A 146 -12.27 -12.86 23.18
CA ALA A 146 -12.61 -13.79 24.26
C ALA A 146 -11.89 -13.45 25.59
N GLN A 147 -10.68 -12.89 25.51
CA GLN A 147 -9.90 -12.42 26.66
C GLN A 147 -10.32 -11.01 27.14
N GLY A 148 -11.37 -10.40 26.58
CA GLY A 148 -11.84 -9.05 26.93
C GLY A 148 -10.83 -7.93 26.66
N LYS A 149 -9.84 -8.15 25.78
CA LYS A 149 -8.83 -7.15 25.45
C LYS A 149 -9.40 -5.96 24.66
N TYR A 150 -10.51 -6.16 23.96
CA TYR A 150 -11.22 -5.11 23.24
C TYR A 150 -12.17 -4.38 24.18
N LYS A 151 -11.70 -3.31 24.79
CA LYS A 151 -12.49 -2.45 25.68
C LYS A 151 -13.43 -1.50 24.93
N GLY A 152 -13.50 -1.60 23.61
CA GLY A 152 -14.29 -0.69 22.79
C GLY A 152 -13.74 0.75 22.79
N ARG A 153 -14.59 1.68 22.39
CA ARG A 153 -14.24 3.10 22.42
C ARG A 153 -14.24 3.59 23.86
N VAL A 154 -13.12 4.19 24.29
CA VAL A 154 -13.03 4.81 25.62
C VAL A 154 -14.14 5.86 25.78
N HIS A 155 -14.93 5.73 26.84
CA HIS A 155 -15.94 6.72 27.19
C HIS A 155 -15.29 8.04 27.55
N LYS A 156 -15.82 9.14 27.01
CA LYS A 156 -15.24 10.49 27.21
C LYS A 156 -15.48 11.00 28.65
N LEU A 157 -16.58 10.57 29.25
CA LEU A 157 -16.90 10.84 30.65
C LEU A 157 -16.67 9.59 31.48
N LYS A 158 -16.13 9.78 32.70
CA LYS A 158 -16.08 8.75 33.71
C LYS A 158 -17.51 8.41 34.19
N PRO A 159 -17.73 7.23 34.80
CA PRO A 159 -19.07 6.84 35.29
C PRO A 159 -19.74 7.89 36.16
N GLU A 160 -19.01 8.48 37.11
CA GLU A 160 -19.46 9.55 38.00
C GLU A 160 -19.89 10.81 37.26
N GLN A 161 -19.12 11.22 36.24
CA GLN A 161 -19.44 12.38 35.40
C GLN A 161 -20.66 12.11 34.53
N ALA A 162 -20.83 10.88 34.04
CA ALA A 162 -22.02 10.49 33.28
C ALA A 162 -23.29 10.52 34.15
N GLU A 163 -23.18 10.14 35.42
CA GLU A 163 -24.29 10.23 36.39
C GLU A 163 -24.60 11.69 36.68
N ALA A 164 -23.62 12.52 36.99
CA ALA A 164 -23.78 13.96 37.18
C ALA A 164 -24.47 14.65 35.98
N LEU A 165 -24.11 14.23 34.76
CA LEU A 165 -24.74 14.73 33.52
C LEU A 165 -26.24 14.37 33.48
N ARG A 166 -26.61 13.12 33.83
CA ARG A 166 -28.00 12.67 33.86
C ARG A 166 -28.81 13.41 34.92
N GLN A 167 -28.24 13.57 36.12
CA GLN A 167 -28.84 14.29 37.20
C GLN A 167 -29.09 15.76 36.85
N ALA A 168 -28.08 16.48 36.33
CA ALA A 168 -28.18 17.86 35.91
C ALA A 168 -29.24 18.07 34.82
N TRP A 169 -29.41 17.09 33.92
CA TRP A 169 -30.46 17.13 32.90
C TRP A 169 -31.87 16.95 33.55
N LYS A 170 -32.00 16.01 34.47
CA LYS A 170 -33.26 15.73 35.17
C LYS A 170 -33.72 16.90 36.02
N GLU A 171 -32.81 17.60 36.67
CA GLU A 171 -33.06 18.81 37.50
C GLU A 171 -33.32 20.08 36.67
N GLY A 172 -33.16 20.01 35.34
CA GLY A 172 -33.37 21.16 34.47
C GLY A 172 -32.29 22.26 34.59
N THR A 173 -31.13 21.94 35.15
CA THR A 173 -30.03 22.90 35.41
C THR A 173 -29.54 23.60 34.14
N TYR A 174 -29.72 22.97 32.96
CA TYR A 174 -29.27 23.52 31.69
C TYR A 174 -30.44 23.68 30.71
N PRO A 175 -30.53 24.83 29.99
CA PRO A 175 -31.67 25.15 29.12
C PRO A 175 -31.72 24.29 27.86
N SER A 176 -30.64 23.61 27.50
CA SER A 176 -30.60 22.74 26.32
C SER A 176 -29.53 21.68 26.42
N LYS A 177 -29.70 20.57 25.66
CA LYS A 177 -28.70 19.51 25.53
C LYS A 177 -27.37 19.99 24.93
N MET A 178 -27.39 21.10 24.19
CA MET A 178 -26.18 21.74 23.68
C MET A 178 -25.42 22.44 24.79
N ALA A 179 -26.12 23.20 25.67
CA ALA A 179 -25.52 23.84 26.84
C ALA A 179 -24.95 22.81 27.82
N LEU A 180 -25.69 21.74 28.08
CA LEU A 180 -25.25 20.62 28.90
C LEU A 180 -23.98 19.97 28.31
N GLY A 181 -23.95 19.71 27.00
CA GLY A 181 -22.78 19.14 26.31
C GLY A 181 -21.55 20.03 26.44
N LYS A 182 -21.72 21.37 26.30
CA LYS A 182 -20.63 22.34 26.45
C LYS A 182 -20.07 22.33 27.88
N ALA A 183 -20.95 22.25 28.91
CA ALA A 183 -20.53 22.22 30.32
C ALA A 183 -19.70 20.95 30.64
N PHE A 184 -20.05 19.80 30.07
CA PHE A 184 -19.32 18.54 30.28
C PHE A 184 -18.23 18.24 29.20
N GLY A 185 -17.92 19.19 28.32
CA GLY A 185 -16.86 19.05 27.32
C GLY A 185 -17.12 17.98 26.26
N ILE A 186 -18.41 17.67 25.97
CA ILE A 186 -18.82 16.65 25.02
C ILE A 186 -19.77 17.21 23.95
N SER A 187 -19.87 16.54 22.82
CA SER A 187 -20.79 16.94 21.76
C SER A 187 -22.25 16.71 22.12
N ARG A 188 -23.17 17.46 21.51
CA ARG A 188 -24.63 17.26 21.64
C ARG A 188 -25.04 15.80 21.38
N GLN A 189 -24.46 15.16 20.39
CA GLN A 189 -24.73 13.74 20.08
C GLN A 189 -24.26 12.79 21.18
N ALA A 190 -23.16 13.13 21.86
CA ALA A 190 -22.69 12.33 23.01
C ALA A 190 -23.63 12.46 24.19
N VAL A 191 -24.20 13.67 24.44
CA VAL A 191 -25.23 13.87 25.48
C VAL A 191 -26.41 12.93 25.26
N TYR A 192 -26.96 12.86 24.04
CA TYR A 192 -28.07 11.93 23.77
C TYR A 192 -27.71 10.48 24.08
N ARG A 193 -26.50 10.04 23.79
CA ARG A 193 -26.05 8.67 24.10
C ARG A 193 -25.96 8.40 25.60
N TYR A 194 -25.43 9.35 26.38
CA TYR A 194 -25.34 9.21 27.83
C TYR A 194 -26.69 9.23 28.51
N LEU A 195 -27.65 10.03 28.04
CA LEU A 195 -29.04 10.06 28.55
C LEU A 195 -29.75 8.74 28.22
N LYS A 196 -29.69 8.27 26.95
CA LYS A 196 -30.32 7.01 26.53
C LYS A 196 -29.72 5.77 27.21
N ALA A 197 -28.43 5.78 27.56
CA ALA A 197 -27.80 4.68 28.28
C ALA A 197 -28.31 4.55 29.73
N GLY A 198 -28.76 5.65 30.34
CA GLY A 198 -29.41 5.63 31.65
C GLY A 198 -30.84 5.08 31.64
N GLU A 199 -31.56 5.21 30.53
CA GLU A 199 -32.92 4.68 30.35
C GLU A 199 -32.96 3.14 30.23
N LYS A 200 -31.82 2.48 29.92
CA LYS A 200 -31.73 1.02 29.83
C LYS A 200 -31.30 0.33 31.13
N LEU A 201 -31.04 1.10 32.17
CA LEU A 201 -30.62 0.61 33.52
C LEU A 201 -31.70 0.73 34.59
N ASN A 202 -32.86 1.26 34.24
CA ASN A 202 -34.10 1.23 34.97
C ASN A 202 -35.13 0.35 34.22
#